data_5b819863334ed5e09560679bf4d3bbd0
#
_entry.id   5b819863334ed5e09560679bf4d3bbd0
#
_cell.length_a   1.000
_cell.length_b   1.000
_cell.length_c   1.000
_cell.angle_alpha   90.00
_cell.angle_beta   90.00
_cell.angle_gamma   90.00
#
_symmetry.space_group_name_H-M   'P 1'
#
loop_
_entity.id
_entity.type
_entity.pdbx_description
1 polymer ?
#
loop_
_entity_poly.entity_id
_entity_poly.type
_entity_poly.pdbx_seq_one_letter_code
_entity_poly.pdbx_strand_id
1 'polypeptide(L)'
;MRRGVAAGYVASLPHLRWDEPKDAYDVVIIGGGGHGLSTAYYLATRHGITNVAVIEADYIASGNTGRNTTIIRANYGLPEAIRFYQHSLEMYRDLEDEVGAAILHQTKGIFWIAHTEMALRTERARAAMNTASGAKTVMVTPAEIKELVPQVDLTGGRRYPVLGASHNIEAATARHDRVAWAYAAGAAKRGVHVVQHTPVTGLVRDGDRIVGVETAQGRISAGIVMSAVGGRVTPLAAQAGLRLPIRTHPLHAFVTNDYQQGFGAIVASTELNCYVSQTERGQMLIGAEFDAQPSYSRQSSFAALRTYSHKITRILPFLRDLRILRTWAGICDISVDFSPIMGFTGVDGFVITTGWGTWGFKAIPAGGEAMAELIATGRTPELIGAFTLDRFKRDHAMADQGSAGTR
;
A
#
# COMPACT_ATOMS: atom_id res chain seq x y z
N MET A 1 19.36 14.97 -14.37
CA MET A 1 20.21 15.76 -13.46
C MET A 1 20.38 15.02 -12.16
N ARG A 2 21.58 14.54 -11.88
CA ARG A 2 21.93 13.95 -10.59
C ARG A 2 22.10 15.10 -9.59
N ARG A 3 21.05 15.52 -8.92
CA ARG A 3 21.23 16.20 -7.64
C ARG A 3 21.44 15.12 -6.61
N GLY A 4 22.68 15.05 -6.16
CA GLY A 4 23.18 14.03 -5.29
C GLY A 4 22.34 13.87 -4.04
N VAL A 5 22.16 12.63 -3.65
CA VAL A 5 21.87 12.28 -2.27
C VAL A 5 23.05 12.79 -1.45
N ALA A 6 23.05 14.07 -1.12
CA ALA A 6 24.04 14.65 -0.23
C ALA A 6 23.85 13.93 1.13
N ALA A 7 24.97 13.53 1.73
CA ALA A 7 25.00 12.88 3.05
C ALA A 7 24.20 13.66 4.13
N GLY A 8 23.94 14.96 3.94
CA GLY A 8 23.09 15.79 4.79
C GLY A 8 21.58 15.45 4.75
N TYR A 9 21.09 14.81 3.70
CA TYR A 9 19.65 14.46 3.61
C TYR A 9 19.25 13.26 4.49
N VAL A 10 20.19 12.41 4.86
CA VAL A 10 19.94 11.27 5.76
C VAL A 10 19.85 11.74 7.22
N ALA A 11 20.47 12.86 7.56
CA ALA A 11 20.51 13.40 8.93
C ALA A 11 19.25 14.17 9.34
N SER A 12 18.28 14.38 8.44
CA SER A 12 17.16 15.30 8.68
C SER A 12 15.81 14.65 9.01
N LEU A 13 15.75 13.33 9.20
CA LEU A 13 14.56 12.75 9.82
C LEU A 13 14.61 13.14 11.30
N PRO A 14 13.65 13.95 11.80
CA PRO A 14 13.67 14.38 13.17
C PRO A 14 13.62 13.17 14.09
N HIS A 15 14.44 13.20 15.15
CA HIS A 15 14.33 12.21 16.21
C HIS A 15 12.94 12.33 16.82
N LEU A 16 12.09 11.34 16.56
CA LEU A 16 10.82 11.24 17.27
C LEU A 16 11.14 10.94 18.73
N ARG A 17 10.64 11.78 19.61
CA ARG A 17 10.53 11.39 21.02
C ARG A 17 9.38 10.36 21.08
N TRP A 18 9.63 9.28 21.79
CA TRP A 18 8.59 8.29 22.06
C TRP A 18 7.76 8.83 23.21
N ASP A 19 6.50 9.12 22.93
CA ASP A 19 5.60 9.65 23.92
C ASP A 19 5.02 8.50 24.76
N GLU A 20 4.89 8.73 26.06
CA GLU A 20 4.03 7.90 26.88
C GLU A 20 2.56 8.26 26.61
N PRO A 21 1.64 7.29 26.54
CA PRO A 21 0.25 7.60 26.27
C PRO A 21 -0.38 8.39 27.41
N LYS A 22 -1.26 9.34 27.07
CA LYS A 22 -2.19 9.97 28.02
C LYS A 22 -3.37 9.06 28.30
N ASP A 23 -4.12 9.35 29.33
CA ASP A 23 -5.34 8.61 29.68
C ASP A 23 -6.49 8.81 28.67
N ALA A 24 -6.48 9.91 27.91
CA ALA A 24 -7.55 10.25 26.98
C ALA A 24 -7.09 11.06 25.76
N TYR A 25 -7.72 10.79 24.60
CA TYR A 25 -7.55 11.50 23.35
C TYR A 25 -8.89 11.73 22.65
N ASP A 26 -8.94 12.69 21.73
CA ASP A 26 -10.09 12.86 20.83
C ASP A 26 -10.15 11.69 19.83
N VAL A 27 -8.97 11.25 19.32
CA VAL A 27 -8.85 10.14 18.37
C VAL A 27 -7.71 9.22 18.79
N VAL A 28 -7.99 7.93 18.87
CA VAL A 28 -6.98 6.88 18.99
C VAL A 28 -6.92 6.06 17.69
N ILE A 29 -5.77 6.02 17.08
CA ILE A 29 -5.51 5.23 15.86
C ILE A 29 -4.69 4.01 16.24
N ILE A 30 -5.24 2.81 16.01
CA ILE A 30 -4.57 1.54 16.26
C ILE A 30 -3.79 1.16 14.99
N GLY A 31 -2.46 1.18 15.07
CA GLY A 31 -1.54 0.81 14.01
C GLY A 31 -0.71 1.98 13.46
N GLY A 32 0.60 1.94 13.70
CA GLY A 32 1.62 2.88 13.23
C GLY A 32 2.16 2.56 11.83
N GLY A 33 1.32 2.03 10.95
CA GLY A 33 1.58 1.87 9.52
C GLY A 33 1.29 3.15 8.75
N GLY A 34 1.54 3.13 7.43
CA GLY A 34 1.36 4.31 6.58
C GLY A 34 -0.04 4.93 6.69
N HIS A 35 -1.10 4.14 6.68
CA HIS A 35 -2.48 4.64 6.76
C HIS A 35 -2.79 5.29 8.11
N GLY A 36 -2.38 4.70 9.23
CA GLY A 36 -2.59 5.31 10.55
C GLY A 36 -1.82 6.61 10.70
N LEU A 37 -0.55 6.62 10.28
CA LEU A 37 0.32 7.79 10.39
C LEU A 37 -0.11 8.94 9.46
N SER A 38 -0.52 8.65 8.22
CA SER A 38 -1.04 9.67 7.29
C SER A 38 -2.37 10.25 7.77
N THR A 39 -3.28 9.42 8.30
CA THR A 39 -4.54 9.92 8.89
C THR A 39 -4.25 10.86 10.05
N ALA A 40 -3.35 10.48 10.98
CA ALA A 40 -2.96 11.35 12.10
C ALA A 40 -2.34 12.67 11.64
N TYR A 41 -1.50 12.61 10.60
CA TYR A 41 -0.90 13.80 9.98
C TYR A 41 -1.96 14.73 9.40
N TYR A 42 -2.92 14.21 8.62
CA TYR A 42 -3.96 15.04 8.00
C TYR A 42 -5.00 15.53 9.00
N LEU A 43 -5.32 14.77 10.06
CA LEU A 43 -6.11 15.29 11.19
C LEU A 43 -5.48 16.54 11.78
N ALA A 44 -4.18 16.51 12.05
CA ALA A 44 -3.47 17.62 12.65
C ALA A 44 -3.27 18.80 11.69
N THR A 45 -2.93 18.52 10.40
CA THR A 45 -2.55 19.57 9.44
C THR A 45 -3.73 20.22 8.74
N ARG A 46 -4.76 19.46 8.40
CA ARG A 46 -5.90 19.95 7.62
C ARG A 46 -7.14 20.26 8.46
N HIS A 47 -7.25 19.61 9.64
CA HIS A 47 -8.44 19.75 10.48
C HIS A 47 -8.14 20.33 11.88
N GLY A 48 -6.87 20.57 12.23
CA GLY A 48 -6.49 21.12 13.53
C GLY A 48 -6.75 20.19 14.72
N ILE A 49 -7.04 18.89 14.46
CA ILE A 49 -7.26 17.89 15.50
C ILE A 49 -5.91 17.28 15.88
N THR A 50 -5.36 17.73 17.00
CA THR A 50 -3.99 17.39 17.46
C THR A 50 -3.97 16.49 18.69
N ASN A 51 -5.06 16.39 19.46
CA ASN A 51 -5.17 15.46 20.58
C ASN A 51 -5.42 14.04 20.08
N VAL A 52 -4.45 13.51 19.34
CA VAL A 52 -4.48 12.21 18.64
C VAL A 52 -3.35 11.34 19.15
N ALA A 53 -3.63 10.05 19.35
CA ALA A 53 -2.60 9.03 19.55
C ALA A 53 -2.59 8.02 18.41
N VAL A 54 -1.40 7.71 17.92
CA VAL A 54 -1.16 6.51 17.08
C VAL A 54 -0.49 5.46 17.95
N ILE A 55 -1.17 4.35 18.20
CA ILE A 55 -0.70 3.27 19.08
C ILE A 55 -0.21 2.11 18.20
N GLU A 56 1.09 1.83 18.25
CA GLU A 56 1.74 0.77 17.46
C GLU A 56 2.25 -0.35 18.37
N ALA A 57 1.93 -1.57 18.01
CA ALA A 57 2.27 -2.76 18.79
C ALA A 57 3.77 -3.05 18.83
N ASP A 58 4.49 -2.68 17.76
CA ASP A 58 5.91 -2.92 17.58
C ASP A 58 6.58 -1.56 17.29
N TYR A 59 7.29 -1.39 16.20
CA TYR A 59 7.86 -0.11 15.76
C TYR A 59 7.13 0.42 14.51
N ILE A 60 7.23 1.72 14.25
CA ILE A 60 6.64 2.38 13.07
C ILE A 60 6.91 1.57 11.79
N ALA A 61 5.88 1.35 11.01
CA ALA A 61 5.91 0.60 9.76
C ALA A 61 6.32 -0.88 9.90
N SER A 62 6.34 -1.45 11.08
CA SER A 62 6.68 -2.87 11.31
C SER A 62 5.75 -3.87 10.61
N GLY A 63 4.55 -3.42 10.23
CA GLY A 63 3.54 -4.19 9.51
C GLY A 63 3.79 -4.29 8.00
N ASN A 64 2.69 -4.24 7.22
CA ASN A 64 2.75 -4.35 5.75
C ASN A 64 3.46 -3.16 5.10
N THR A 65 3.44 -1.99 5.72
CA THR A 65 4.13 -0.80 5.21
C THR A 65 5.64 -1.06 5.03
N GLY A 66 6.31 -1.68 5.97
CA GLY A 66 7.73 -2.04 5.86
C GLY A 66 8.00 -3.31 5.05
N ARG A 67 6.97 -3.96 4.52
CA ARG A 67 7.08 -5.23 3.75
C ARG A 67 6.58 -5.13 2.33
N ASN A 68 6.11 -3.95 1.91
CA ASN A 68 5.63 -3.73 0.55
C ASN A 68 6.78 -3.54 -0.45
N THR A 69 6.43 -3.53 -1.72
CA THR A 69 7.37 -3.40 -2.85
C THR A 69 7.37 -2.00 -3.46
N THR A 70 6.82 -1.03 -2.76
CA THR A 70 6.98 0.41 -3.00
C THR A 70 6.41 0.98 -4.30
N ILE A 71 5.61 0.23 -5.05
CA ILE A 71 5.03 0.67 -6.33
C ILE A 71 3.83 1.57 -6.10
N ILE A 72 3.84 2.74 -6.75
CA ILE A 72 2.77 3.73 -6.77
C ILE A 72 2.23 3.77 -8.21
N ARG A 73 0.93 3.59 -8.40
CA ARG A 73 0.31 3.53 -9.72
C ARG A 73 -1.20 3.80 -9.65
N ALA A 74 -1.82 4.20 -10.75
CA ALA A 74 -3.25 4.46 -10.85
C ALA A 74 -3.98 3.63 -11.93
N ASN A 75 -3.29 2.69 -12.59
CA ASN A 75 -3.85 1.90 -13.69
C ASN A 75 -4.72 0.73 -13.19
N TYR A 76 -5.90 1.06 -12.70
CA TYR A 76 -6.93 0.12 -12.23
C TYR A 76 -8.02 -0.14 -13.28
N GLY A 77 -8.97 -1.00 -12.98
CA GLY A 77 -10.03 -1.41 -13.89
C GLY A 77 -11.37 -0.71 -13.65
N LEU A 78 -11.54 -0.01 -12.52
CA LEU A 78 -12.78 0.70 -12.17
C LEU A 78 -12.54 2.20 -12.06
N PRO A 79 -13.44 3.06 -12.56
CA PRO A 79 -13.30 4.52 -12.51
C PRO A 79 -13.09 5.07 -11.09
N GLU A 80 -13.77 4.53 -10.09
CA GLU A 80 -13.65 4.91 -8.68
C GLU A 80 -12.24 4.63 -8.15
N ALA A 81 -11.70 3.46 -8.46
CA ALA A 81 -10.34 3.09 -8.09
C ALA A 81 -9.32 3.97 -8.84
N ILE A 82 -9.51 4.19 -10.15
CA ILE A 82 -8.61 5.04 -10.95
C ILE A 82 -8.55 6.45 -10.37
N ARG A 83 -9.69 7.09 -10.11
CA ARG A 83 -9.75 8.44 -9.51
C ARG A 83 -9.06 8.50 -8.15
N PHE A 84 -9.35 7.54 -7.27
CA PHE A 84 -8.74 7.46 -5.95
C PHE A 84 -7.22 7.32 -6.01
N TYR A 85 -6.71 6.40 -6.84
CA TYR A 85 -5.27 6.18 -6.95
C TYR A 85 -4.55 7.23 -7.76
N GLN A 86 -5.23 7.90 -8.70
CA GLN A 86 -4.68 9.05 -9.42
C GLN A 86 -4.47 10.23 -8.45
N HIS A 87 -5.47 10.53 -7.63
CA HIS A 87 -5.33 11.53 -6.57
C HIS A 87 -4.17 11.19 -5.61
N SER A 88 -4.09 9.94 -5.18
CA SER A 88 -2.99 9.50 -4.30
C SER A 88 -1.61 9.61 -4.97
N LEU A 89 -1.51 9.33 -6.27
CA LEU A 89 -0.26 9.46 -7.04
C LEU A 89 0.17 10.93 -7.14
N GLU A 90 -0.78 11.85 -7.34
CA GLU A 90 -0.53 13.29 -7.34
C GLU A 90 -0.03 13.75 -5.96
N MET A 91 -0.68 13.33 -4.88
CA MET A 91 -0.24 13.62 -3.52
C MET A 91 1.18 13.07 -3.24
N TYR A 92 1.53 11.89 -3.73
CA TYR A 92 2.89 11.35 -3.60
C TYR A 92 3.94 12.19 -4.30
N ARG A 93 3.59 12.82 -5.43
CA ARG A 93 4.50 13.69 -6.19
C ARG A 93 4.88 14.93 -5.38
N ASP A 94 3.92 15.46 -4.61
CA ASP A 94 4.10 16.66 -3.83
C ASP A 94 4.50 16.39 -2.37
N LEU A 95 4.50 15.13 -1.95
CA LEU A 95 4.65 14.73 -0.55
C LEU A 95 5.99 15.16 0.07
N GLU A 96 7.09 15.14 -0.70
CA GLU A 96 8.41 15.56 -0.18
C GLU A 96 8.40 17.02 0.28
N ASP A 97 7.73 17.89 -0.47
CA ASP A 97 7.58 19.30 -0.15
C ASP A 97 6.58 19.49 1.00
N GLU A 98 5.46 18.75 1.00
CA GLU A 98 4.43 18.83 2.03
C GLU A 98 4.95 18.44 3.41
N VAL A 99 5.69 17.34 3.51
CA VAL A 99 6.19 16.83 4.81
C VAL A 99 7.58 17.38 5.16
N GLY A 100 8.27 18.02 4.22
CA GLY A 100 9.62 18.55 4.39
C GLY A 100 10.69 17.46 4.57
N ALA A 101 10.51 16.29 3.93
CA ALA A 101 11.41 15.15 4.06
C ALA A 101 11.46 14.34 2.77
N ALA A 102 12.66 13.90 2.37
CA ALA A 102 12.84 13.08 1.16
C ALA A 102 12.27 11.67 1.37
N ILE A 103 11.31 11.30 0.54
CA ILE A 103 10.78 9.93 0.45
C ILE A 103 11.39 9.14 -0.70
N LEU A 104 12.30 9.77 -1.47
CA LEU A 104 12.96 9.23 -2.65
C LEU A 104 11.95 8.78 -3.72
N HIS A 105 11.00 9.66 -4.01
CA HIS A 105 10.02 9.45 -5.08
C HIS A 105 10.71 9.43 -6.45
N GLN A 106 10.42 8.40 -7.25
CA GLN A 106 10.98 8.24 -8.60
C GLN A 106 9.90 7.78 -9.56
N THR A 107 9.56 8.61 -10.54
CA THR A 107 8.69 8.19 -11.66
C THR A 107 9.47 7.24 -12.57
N LYS A 108 8.91 6.07 -12.84
CA LYS A 108 9.53 4.99 -13.63
C LYS A 108 8.65 4.45 -14.73
N GLY A 109 7.33 4.69 -14.64
CA GLY A 109 6.36 3.98 -15.46
C GLY A 109 6.26 2.49 -15.08
N ILE A 110 5.09 1.91 -15.34
CA ILE A 110 4.86 0.46 -15.18
C ILE A 110 4.33 -0.13 -16.46
N PHE A 111 4.95 -1.22 -16.90
CA PHE A 111 4.54 -2.01 -18.06
C PHE A 111 3.80 -3.26 -17.56
N TRP A 112 2.54 -3.44 -17.98
CA TRP A 112 1.78 -4.67 -17.79
C TRP A 112 1.86 -5.49 -19.06
N ILE A 113 2.81 -6.44 -19.08
CA ILE A 113 3.09 -7.28 -20.24
C ILE A 113 1.99 -8.33 -20.41
N ALA A 114 1.47 -8.41 -21.63
CA ALA A 114 0.52 -9.43 -22.07
C ALA A 114 1.25 -10.54 -22.87
N HIS A 115 0.97 -11.79 -22.54
CA HIS A 115 1.54 -12.96 -23.18
C HIS A 115 0.53 -13.73 -24.02
N THR A 116 -0.75 -13.41 -23.93
CA THR A 116 -1.84 -14.00 -24.71
C THR A 116 -2.71 -12.92 -25.33
N GLU A 117 -3.44 -13.26 -26.39
CA GLU A 117 -4.41 -12.32 -27.01
C GLU A 117 -5.49 -11.87 -26.02
N MET A 118 -5.91 -12.76 -25.12
CA MET A 118 -6.90 -12.40 -24.09
C MET A 118 -6.32 -11.34 -23.15
N ALA A 119 -5.12 -11.53 -22.63
CA ALA A 119 -4.44 -10.56 -21.78
C ALA A 119 -4.23 -9.22 -22.52
N LEU A 120 -3.83 -9.26 -23.80
CA LEU A 120 -3.65 -8.05 -24.60
C LEU A 120 -4.96 -7.27 -24.78
N ARG A 121 -6.09 -7.95 -24.98
CA ARG A 121 -7.44 -7.32 -25.04
C ARG A 121 -7.80 -6.70 -23.70
N THR A 122 -7.52 -7.41 -22.60
CA THR A 122 -7.76 -6.89 -21.23
C THR A 122 -6.93 -5.63 -20.97
N GLU A 123 -5.66 -5.62 -21.36
CA GLU A 123 -4.80 -4.45 -21.19
C GLU A 123 -5.24 -3.27 -22.07
N ARG A 124 -5.74 -3.51 -23.29
CA ARG A 124 -6.34 -2.47 -24.14
C ARG A 124 -7.58 -1.84 -23.49
N ALA A 125 -8.48 -2.67 -22.97
CA ALA A 125 -9.68 -2.19 -22.27
C ALA A 125 -9.30 -1.38 -21.01
N ARG A 126 -8.32 -1.87 -20.26
CA ARG A 126 -7.80 -1.16 -19.08
C ARG A 126 -7.16 0.17 -19.45
N ALA A 127 -6.34 0.23 -20.48
CA ALA A 127 -5.70 1.47 -20.94
C ALA A 127 -6.74 2.50 -21.38
N ALA A 128 -7.78 2.07 -22.12
CA ALA A 128 -8.88 2.95 -22.52
C ALA A 128 -9.64 3.50 -21.31
N MET A 129 -10.00 2.65 -20.35
CA MET A 129 -10.67 3.06 -19.10
C MET A 129 -9.79 4.03 -18.28
N ASN A 130 -8.50 3.75 -18.16
CA ASN A 130 -7.54 4.60 -17.45
C ASN A 130 -7.48 6.00 -18.09
N THR A 131 -7.33 6.08 -19.41
CA THR A 131 -7.28 7.35 -20.13
C THR A 131 -8.58 8.12 -19.98
N ALA A 132 -9.73 7.46 -20.11
CA ALA A 132 -11.05 8.07 -19.91
C ALA A 132 -11.26 8.59 -18.47
N SER A 133 -10.58 8.00 -17.49
CA SER A 133 -10.66 8.36 -16.06
C SER A 133 -9.49 9.25 -15.59
N GLY A 134 -8.65 9.75 -16.50
CA GLY A 134 -7.57 10.72 -16.20
C GLY A 134 -6.19 10.12 -15.89
N ALA A 135 -6.04 8.79 -15.82
CA ALA A 135 -4.73 8.16 -15.63
C ALA A 135 -4.02 7.97 -16.99
N LYS A 136 -2.77 8.43 -17.06
CA LYS A 136 -1.98 8.40 -18.31
C LYS A 136 -1.46 6.99 -18.61
N THR A 137 -2.28 6.21 -19.33
CA THR A 137 -1.95 4.85 -19.72
C THR A 137 -2.07 4.69 -21.24
N VAL A 138 -1.01 4.20 -21.86
CA VAL A 138 -0.94 3.96 -23.31
C VAL A 138 -0.66 2.49 -23.60
N MET A 139 -1.04 2.01 -24.78
CA MET A 139 -0.61 0.70 -25.27
C MET A 139 0.73 0.83 -25.97
N VAL A 140 1.63 -0.13 -25.72
CA VAL A 140 2.95 -0.21 -26.35
C VAL A 140 3.14 -1.56 -27.03
N THR A 141 3.79 -1.51 -28.20
CA THR A 141 4.15 -2.69 -29.00
C THR A 141 5.38 -3.41 -28.41
N PRO A 142 5.66 -4.65 -28.82
CA PRO A 142 6.89 -5.34 -28.41
C PRO A 142 8.16 -4.56 -28.80
N ALA A 143 8.17 -3.90 -29.94
CA ALA A 143 9.33 -3.09 -30.37
C ALA A 143 9.59 -1.90 -29.43
N GLU A 144 8.54 -1.16 -29.10
CA GLU A 144 8.62 -0.06 -28.13
C GLU A 144 8.99 -0.54 -26.71
N ILE A 145 8.48 -1.70 -26.28
CA ILE A 145 8.92 -2.30 -25.02
C ILE A 145 10.42 -2.58 -25.04
N LYS A 146 10.94 -3.12 -26.14
CA LYS A 146 12.36 -3.44 -26.28
C LYS A 146 13.24 -2.20 -26.29
N GLU A 147 12.76 -1.12 -26.85
CA GLU A 147 13.45 0.20 -26.84
C GLU A 147 13.48 0.79 -25.41
N LEU A 148 12.32 0.81 -24.73
CA LEU A 148 12.18 1.41 -23.40
C LEU A 148 12.78 0.56 -22.28
N VAL A 149 12.75 -0.77 -22.43
CA VAL A 149 13.24 -1.75 -21.45
C VAL A 149 14.07 -2.83 -22.18
N PRO A 150 15.31 -2.52 -22.58
CA PRO A 150 16.14 -3.42 -23.37
C PRO A 150 16.40 -4.79 -22.75
N GLN A 151 16.24 -4.92 -21.42
CA GLN A 151 16.45 -6.16 -20.69
C GLN A 151 15.32 -7.18 -20.87
N VAL A 152 14.16 -6.77 -21.40
CA VAL A 152 13.04 -7.69 -21.65
C VAL A 152 13.37 -8.65 -22.79
N ASP A 153 13.21 -9.94 -22.54
CA ASP A 153 13.23 -10.98 -23.58
C ASP A 153 11.83 -11.09 -24.19
N LEU A 154 11.67 -10.59 -25.41
CA LEU A 154 10.39 -10.61 -26.12
C LEU A 154 9.90 -12.03 -26.44
N THR A 155 10.79 -13.02 -26.48
CA THR A 155 10.41 -14.44 -26.70
C THR A 155 9.78 -15.07 -25.47
N GLY A 156 10.01 -14.49 -24.29
CA GLY A 156 9.56 -15.01 -22.99
C GLY A 156 9.99 -16.45 -22.74
N GLY A 157 11.19 -16.81 -23.25
CA GLY A 157 11.69 -18.17 -23.25
C GLY A 157 10.81 -19.12 -24.08
N ARG A 158 10.20 -18.64 -25.14
CA ARG A 158 9.25 -19.32 -26.08
C ARG A 158 7.91 -19.73 -25.45
N ARG A 159 7.75 -19.62 -24.15
CA ARG A 159 6.50 -20.01 -23.46
C ARG A 159 5.59 -18.81 -23.18
N TYR A 160 6.17 -17.64 -22.97
CA TYR A 160 5.47 -16.41 -22.61
C TYR A 160 5.89 -15.27 -23.56
N PRO A 161 5.57 -15.37 -24.88
CA PRO A 161 5.94 -14.33 -25.82
C PRO A 161 5.32 -13.00 -25.42
N VAL A 162 6.02 -11.91 -25.64
CA VAL A 162 5.51 -10.56 -25.36
C VAL A 162 4.69 -10.11 -26.57
N LEU A 163 3.38 -9.94 -26.38
CA LEU A 163 2.47 -9.48 -27.44
C LEU A 163 2.24 -7.97 -27.42
N GLY A 164 2.57 -7.33 -26.31
CA GLY A 164 2.43 -5.91 -26.04
C GLY A 164 2.28 -5.67 -24.55
N ALA A 165 2.08 -4.40 -24.16
CA ALA A 165 1.81 -4.03 -22.78
C ALA A 165 0.92 -2.79 -22.70
N SER A 166 0.21 -2.60 -21.58
CA SER A 166 -0.20 -1.28 -21.15
C SER A 166 0.92 -0.63 -20.37
N HIS A 167 1.18 0.65 -20.59
CA HIS A 167 2.19 1.44 -19.93
C HIS A 167 1.56 2.63 -19.21
N ASN A 168 1.46 2.56 -17.88
CA ASN A 168 1.08 3.71 -17.06
C ASN A 168 2.34 4.53 -16.77
N ILE A 169 2.50 5.63 -17.49
CA ILE A 169 3.73 6.42 -17.56
C ILE A 169 4.07 7.18 -16.28
N GLU A 170 3.06 7.49 -15.47
CA GLU A 170 3.23 8.23 -14.21
C GLU A 170 3.50 7.32 -13.00
N ALA A 171 3.48 6.01 -13.19
CA ALA A 171 3.79 5.09 -12.10
C ALA A 171 5.19 5.34 -11.52
N ALA A 172 5.30 5.20 -10.21
CA ALA A 172 6.48 5.60 -9.47
C ALA A 172 6.86 4.57 -8.39
N THR A 173 7.97 4.81 -7.75
CA THR A 173 8.38 4.16 -6.50
C THR A 173 8.74 5.21 -5.46
N ALA A 174 8.58 4.87 -4.16
CA ALA A 174 9.08 5.68 -3.04
C ALA A 174 9.55 4.76 -1.91
N ARG A 175 10.44 5.23 -1.05
CA ARG A 175 10.91 4.46 0.11
C ARG A 175 9.81 4.36 1.17
N HIS A 176 9.32 3.15 1.42
CA HIS A 176 8.23 2.90 2.35
C HIS A 176 8.54 3.31 3.80
N ASP A 177 9.77 3.07 4.26
CA ASP A 177 10.23 3.51 5.56
C ASP A 177 10.22 5.03 5.68
N ARG A 178 10.75 5.74 4.67
CA ARG A 178 10.77 7.20 4.65
C ARG A 178 9.39 7.83 4.59
N VAL A 179 8.46 7.25 3.82
CA VAL A 179 7.06 7.69 3.79
C VAL A 179 6.42 7.61 5.18
N ALA A 180 6.57 6.46 5.86
CA ALA A 180 6.01 6.29 7.20
C ALA A 180 6.65 7.25 8.23
N TRP A 181 7.98 7.36 8.22
CA TRP A 181 8.69 8.27 9.12
C TRP A 181 8.41 9.74 8.85
N ALA A 182 8.22 10.15 7.59
CA ALA A 182 7.87 11.52 7.24
C ALA A 182 6.50 11.91 7.81
N TYR A 183 5.49 11.04 7.65
CA TYR A 183 4.17 11.25 8.26
C TYR A 183 4.24 11.25 9.78
N ALA A 184 4.95 10.30 10.40
CA ALA A 184 5.09 10.24 11.85
C ALA A 184 5.73 11.51 12.41
N ALA A 185 6.83 11.96 11.81
CA ALA A 185 7.53 13.17 12.21
C ALA A 185 6.68 14.43 12.00
N GLY A 186 5.99 14.51 10.86
CA GLY A 186 5.09 15.61 10.54
C GLY A 186 3.91 15.71 11.51
N ALA A 187 3.33 14.58 11.91
CA ALA A 187 2.25 14.50 12.91
C ALA A 187 2.76 14.87 14.31
N ALA A 188 3.88 14.29 14.74
CA ALA A 188 4.47 14.57 16.06
C ALA A 188 4.85 16.04 16.25
N LYS A 189 5.37 16.72 15.21
CA LYS A 189 5.63 18.17 15.24
C LYS A 189 4.39 19.02 15.53
N ARG A 190 3.19 18.45 15.34
CA ARG A 190 1.90 19.11 15.56
C ARG A 190 1.18 18.65 16.82
N GLY A 191 1.87 17.88 17.68
CA GLY A 191 1.35 17.46 18.98
C GLY A 191 0.64 16.09 18.96
N VAL A 192 0.64 15.37 17.84
CA VAL A 192 0.18 13.97 17.80
C VAL A 192 1.17 13.09 18.56
N HIS A 193 0.66 12.23 19.43
CA HIS A 193 1.47 11.24 20.14
C HIS A 193 1.64 9.96 19.29
N VAL A 194 2.88 9.56 19.05
CA VAL A 194 3.20 8.31 18.36
C VAL A 194 3.82 7.36 19.36
N VAL A 195 3.01 6.41 19.81
CA VAL A 195 3.35 5.46 20.89
C VAL A 195 3.68 4.11 20.28
N GLN A 196 4.93 3.68 20.41
CA GLN A 196 5.42 2.38 19.93
C GLN A 196 5.50 1.35 21.05
N HIS A 197 5.71 0.09 20.66
CA HIS A 197 5.85 -1.05 21.58
C HIS A 197 4.69 -1.18 22.56
N THR A 198 3.49 -0.74 22.13
CA THR A 198 2.29 -0.71 22.95
C THR A 198 1.15 -1.46 22.23
N PRO A 199 1.09 -2.79 22.34
CA PRO A 199 0.01 -3.57 21.76
C PRO A 199 -1.35 -3.19 22.36
N VAL A 200 -2.31 -2.86 21.51
CA VAL A 200 -3.72 -2.79 21.90
C VAL A 200 -4.22 -4.22 22.05
N THR A 201 -4.68 -4.56 23.25
CA THR A 201 -5.16 -5.89 23.62
C THR A 201 -6.68 -6.00 23.57
N GLY A 202 -7.39 -4.86 23.66
CA GLY A 202 -8.85 -4.82 23.68
C GLY A 202 -9.43 -3.50 23.21
N LEU A 203 -10.73 -3.56 22.85
CA LEU A 203 -11.56 -2.37 22.64
C LEU A 203 -12.44 -2.16 23.89
N VAL A 204 -12.49 -0.92 24.35
CA VAL A 204 -13.33 -0.52 25.49
C VAL A 204 -14.71 -0.13 25.00
N ARG A 205 -15.74 -0.73 25.56
CA ARG A 205 -17.15 -0.43 25.24
C ARG A 205 -17.86 0.28 26.38
N ASP A 206 -18.78 1.15 25.99
CA ASP A 206 -19.80 1.71 26.84
C ASP A 206 -21.14 1.57 26.09
N GLY A 207 -21.98 0.63 26.49
CA GLY A 207 -23.15 0.20 25.73
C GLY A 207 -22.75 -0.29 24.32
N ASP A 208 -23.35 0.33 23.32
CA ASP A 208 -23.09 0.00 21.91
C ASP A 208 -21.93 0.83 21.28
N ARG A 209 -21.32 1.72 22.05
CA ARG A 209 -20.25 2.60 21.60
C ARG A 209 -18.87 2.06 21.98
N ILE A 210 -17.89 2.21 21.09
CA ILE A 210 -16.47 2.06 21.44
C ILE A 210 -15.96 3.42 21.96
N VAL A 211 -15.39 3.40 23.18
CA VAL A 211 -14.96 4.59 23.90
C VAL A 211 -13.47 4.60 24.25
N GLY A 212 -12.69 3.65 23.71
CA GLY A 212 -11.26 3.59 23.96
C GLY A 212 -10.67 2.23 23.63
N VAL A 213 -9.42 2.07 24.07
CA VAL A 213 -8.62 0.85 23.88
C VAL A 213 -8.00 0.41 25.20
N GLU A 214 -7.69 -0.88 25.30
CA GLU A 214 -6.91 -1.48 26.39
C GLU A 214 -5.50 -1.80 25.93
N THR A 215 -4.53 -1.51 26.77
CA THR A 215 -3.11 -1.84 26.57
C THR A 215 -2.55 -2.47 27.84
N ALA A 216 -1.34 -3.00 27.76
CA ALA A 216 -0.64 -3.51 28.95
C ALA A 216 -0.33 -2.43 29.99
N GLN A 217 -0.29 -1.13 29.56
CA GLN A 217 -0.03 0.02 30.44
C GLN A 217 -1.32 0.63 31.03
N GLY A 218 -2.49 0.14 30.63
CA GLY A 218 -3.78 0.60 31.09
C GLY A 218 -4.76 0.93 29.96
N ARG A 219 -5.88 1.51 30.36
CA ARG A 219 -6.95 1.96 29.46
C ARG A 219 -6.65 3.36 28.94
N ILE A 220 -6.90 3.55 27.64
CA ILE A 220 -6.83 4.85 26.99
C ILE A 220 -8.22 5.17 26.44
N SER A 221 -8.83 6.24 26.92
CA SER A 221 -10.15 6.71 26.46
C SER A 221 -10.04 7.45 25.13
N ALA A 222 -11.06 7.35 24.28
CA ALA A 222 -11.09 7.99 22.97
C ALA A 222 -12.50 8.45 22.58
N GLY A 223 -12.61 9.61 21.95
CA GLY A 223 -13.84 10.04 21.29
C GLY A 223 -14.14 9.16 20.07
N ILE A 224 -13.11 8.87 19.27
CA ILE A 224 -13.16 7.95 18.12
C ILE A 224 -11.94 7.03 18.17
N VAL A 225 -12.18 5.74 17.91
CA VAL A 225 -11.13 4.72 17.69
C VAL A 225 -11.10 4.35 16.22
N MET A 226 -9.95 4.49 15.58
CA MET A 226 -9.72 4.06 14.20
C MET A 226 -8.83 2.82 14.17
N SER A 227 -9.29 1.77 13.47
CA SER A 227 -8.46 0.61 13.18
C SER A 227 -7.72 0.76 11.87
N ALA A 228 -6.38 0.73 11.91
CA ALA A 228 -5.46 0.74 10.76
C ALA A 228 -4.44 -0.42 10.84
N VAL A 229 -4.88 -1.60 11.32
CA VAL A 229 -4.01 -2.73 11.68
C VAL A 229 -3.73 -3.71 10.54
N GLY A 230 -4.21 -3.40 9.32
CA GLY A 230 -3.99 -4.21 8.11
C GLY A 230 -4.42 -5.67 8.32
N GLY A 231 -3.56 -6.63 8.00
CA GLY A 231 -3.89 -8.05 8.07
C GLY A 231 -4.32 -8.58 9.45
N ARG A 232 -4.25 -7.79 10.51
CA ARG A 232 -4.76 -8.17 11.85
C ARG A 232 -6.14 -7.60 12.17
N VAL A 233 -6.84 -7.06 11.18
CA VAL A 233 -8.14 -6.41 11.38
C VAL A 233 -9.24 -7.35 11.86
N THR A 234 -9.29 -8.59 11.36
CA THR A 234 -10.38 -9.52 11.66
C THR A 234 -10.55 -9.83 13.15
N PRO A 235 -9.48 -10.18 13.91
CA PRO A 235 -9.61 -10.40 15.35
C PRO A 235 -9.97 -9.12 16.13
N LEU A 236 -9.48 -7.96 15.70
CA LEU A 236 -9.81 -6.68 16.34
C LEU A 236 -11.28 -6.30 16.08
N ALA A 237 -11.75 -6.42 14.84
CA ALA A 237 -13.14 -6.13 14.46
C ALA A 237 -14.14 -7.05 15.18
N ALA A 238 -13.77 -8.31 15.41
CA ALA A 238 -14.60 -9.24 16.16
C ALA A 238 -14.86 -8.77 17.60
N GLN A 239 -13.93 -8.07 18.24
CA GLN A 239 -14.14 -7.47 19.57
C GLN A 239 -15.18 -6.33 19.54
N ALA A 240 -15.32 -5.65 18.38
CA ALA A 240 -16.41 -4.69 18.15
C ALA A 240 -17.73 -5.33 17.70
N GLY A 241 -17.82 -6.68 17.68
CA GLY A 241 -18.99 -7.40 17.19
C GLY A 241 -19.12 -7.42 15.65
N LEU A 242 -18.06 -7.05 14.91
CA LEU A 242 -18.08 -6.96 13.45
C LEU A 242 -17.51 -8.22 12.82
N ARG A 243 -18.17 -8.69 11.77
CA ARG A 243 -17.67 -9.74 10.89
C ARG A 243 -17.33 -9.13 9.53
N LEU A 244 -16.05 -8.95 9.26
CA LEU A 244 -15.58 -8.38 7.99
C LEU A 244 -15.40 -9.46 6.92
N PRO A 245 -15.72 -9.17 5.65
CA PRO A 245 -15.51 -10.09 4.53
C PRO A 245 -14.04 -10.05 4.08
N ILE A 246 -13.13 -10.35 5.01
CA ILE A 246 -11.67 -10.27 4.82
C ILE A 246 -11.02 -11.58 5.22
N ARG A 247 -10.04 -12.02 4.43
CA ARG A 247 -9.09 -13.07 4.76
C ARG A 247 -7.67 -12.54 4.67
N THR A 248 -6.80 -12.99 5.58
CA THR A 248 -5.41 -12.57 5.62
C THR A 248 -4.52 -13.63 4.97
N HIS A 249 -3.73 -13.21 3.98
CA HIS A 249 -2.84 -14.08 3.22
C HIS A 249 -1.41 -13.52 3.20
N PRO A 250 -0.36 -14.38 3.32
CA PRO A 250 1.01 -13.96 3.08
C PRO A 250 1.22 -13.54 1.61
N LEU A 251 1.83 -12.38 1.39
CA LEU A 251 2.23 -11.89 0.07
C LEU A 251 3.76 -11.83 0.00
N HIS A 252 4.34 -12.60 -0.93
CA HIS A 252 5.77 -12.80 -1.02
C HIS A 252 6.50 -11.66 -1.73
N ALA A 253 7.72 -11.36 -1.26
CA ALA A 253 8.63 -10.48 -1.94
C ALA A 253 10.09 -10.92 -1.72
N PHE A 254 10.95 -10.54 -2.66
CA PHE A 254 12.37 -10.88 -2.69
C PHE A 254 13.19 -9.66 -3.09
N VAL A 255 14.40 -9.57 -2.57
CA VAL A 255 15.37 -8.56 -2.99
C VAL A 255 16.70 -9.22 -3.33
N THR A 256 17.34 -8.76 -4.42
CA THR A 256 18.62 -9.27 -4.90
C THR A 256 19.78 -8.37 -4.44
N ASN A 257 21.01 -8.79 -4.73
CA ASN A 257 22.12 -7.85 -4.79
C ASN A 257 21.88 -6.80 -5.91
N ASP A 258 22.73 -5.78 -5.95
CA ASP A 258 22.62 -4.69 -6.90
C ASP A 258 22.84 -5.13 -8.36
N TYR A 259 22.09 -4.51 -9.26
CA TYR A 259 22.22 -4.63 -10.70
C TYR A 259 22.77 -3.30 -11.24
N GLN A 260 24.03 -3.31 -11.67
CA GLN A 260 24.80 -2.11 -11.98
C GLN A 260 24.33 -1.38 -13.26
N GLN A 261 23.75 -2.10 -14.21
CA GLN A 261 23.38 -1.54 -15.52
C GLN A 261 22.17 -0.60 -15.50
N GLY A 262 21.47 -0.56 -14.36
CA GLY A 262 20.24 0.21 -14.21
C GLY A 262 19.02 -0.46 -14.85
N PHE A 263 17.85 -0.29 -14.18
CA PHE A 263 16.58 -0.76 -14.65
C PHE A 263 15.54 0.32 -14.36
N GLY A 264 15.28 1.15 -15.36
CA GLY A 264 14.52 2.39 -15.23
C GLY A 264 13.00 2.22 -15.16
N ALA A 265 12.48 1.00 -15.30
CA ALA A 265 11.06 0.71 -15.40
C ALA A 265 10.56 -0.18 -14.26
N ILE A 266 9.23 -0.27 -14.14
CA ILE A 266 8.56 -1.34 -13.41
C ILE A 266 7.96 -2.28 -14.45
N VAL A 267 8.30 -3.56 -14.40
CA VAL A 267 7.77 -4.58 -15.31
C VAL A 267 6.90 -5.53 -14.53
N ALA A 268 5.68 -5.74 -15.00
CA ALA A 268 4.69 -6.61 -14.40
C ALA A 268 4.06 -7.51 -15.46
N SER A 269 3.59 -8.68 -15.06
CA SER A 269 2.79 -9.59 -15.88
C SER A 269 1.71 -10.22 -15.02
N THR A 270 0.45 -10.06 -15.44
CA THR A 270 -0.69 -10.69 -14.77
C THR A 270 -0.64 -12.20 -14.88
N GLU A 271 -0.28 -12.71 -16.05
CA GLU A 271 -0.25 -14.17 -16.33
C GLU A 271 0.88 -14.88 -15.57
N LEU A 272 1.96 -14.18 -15.27
CA LEU A 272 3.06 -14.71 -14.47
C LEU A 272 2.88 -14.40 -12.97
N ASN A 273 1.94 -13.54 -12.61
CA ASN A 273 1.68 -13.09 -11.24
C ASN A 273 2.94 -12.58 -10.53
N CYS A 274 3.71 -11.77 -11.22
CA CYS A 274 4.93 -11.19 -10.68
C CYS A 274 5.23 -9.82 -11.30
N TYR A 275 6.01 -9.06 -10.58
CA TYR A 275 6.51 -7.76 -11.04
C TYR A 275 7.90 -7.50 -10.46
N VAL A 276 8.63 -6.63 -11.15
CA VAL A 276 10.00 -6.28 -10.80
C VAL A 276 10.21 -4.78 -10.92
N SER A 277 10.92 -4.22 -9.98
CA SER A 277 11.44 -2.85 -10.03
C SER A 277 12.86 -2.83 -9.48
N GLN A 278 13.61 -1.75 -9.76
CA GLN A 278 14.91 -1.52 -9.14
C GLN A 278 14.79 -0.49 -8.03
N THR A 279 15.40 -0.77 -6.89
CA THR A 279 15.50 0.20 -5.78
C THR A 279 16.52 1.30 -6.11
N GLU A 280 16.51 2.38 -5.37
CA GLU A 280 17.49 3.46 -5.49
C GLU A 280 18.94 3.03 -5.16
N ARG A 281 19.11 1.87 -4.52
CA ARG A 281 20.41 1.24 -4.22
C ARG A 281 20.86 0.25 -5.29
N GLY A 282 20.13 0.14 -6.40
CA GLY A 282 20.45 -0.77 -7.49
C GLY A 282 19.93 -2.20 -7.33
N GLN A 283 19.37 -2.57 -6.17
CA GLN A 283 18.85 -3.91 -5.93
C GLN A 283 17.56 -4.15 -6.70
N MET A 284 17.37 -5.35 -7.25
CA MET A 284 16.11 -5.73 -7.89
C MET A 284 15.13 -6.21 -6.82
N LEU A 285 13.95 -5.58 -6.81
CA LEU A 285 12.84 -5.90 -5.92
C LEU A 285 11.77 -6.63 -6.70
N ILE A 286 11.50 -7.85 -6.31
CA ILE A 286 10.58 -8.77 -6.99
C ILE A 286 9.39 -9.01 -6.08
N GLY A 287 8.20 -8.68 -6.57
CA GLY A 287 6.95 -9.01 -5.93
C GLY A 287 6.31 -10.21 -6.59
N ALA A 288 5.59 -10.99 -5.80
CA ALA A 288 4.95 -12.22 -6.23
C ALA A 288 3.50 -12.28 -5.74
N GLU A 289 2.85 -13.40 -5.96
CA GLU A 289 1.48 -13.66 -5.55
C GLU A 289 1.38 -13.96 -4.05
N PHE A 290 0.19 -13.87 -3.51
CA PHE A 290 -0.09 -14.30 -2.14
C PHE A 290 -0.33 -15.82 -2.06
N ASP A 291 -0.09 -16.40 -0.88
CA ASP A 291 -0.38 -17.80 -0.64
C ASP A 291 -1.89 -18.09 -0.77
N ALA A 292 -2.23 -19.23 -1.37
CA ALA A 292 -3.61 -19.66 -1.50
C ALA A 292 -4.29 -19.91 -0.13
N GLN A 293 -3.50 -20.31 0.87
CA GLN A 293 -4.00 -20.58 2.23
C GLN A 293 -3.88 -19.34 3.11
N PRO A 294 -4.95 -18.94 3.81
CA PRO A 294 -4.91 -17.85 4.79
C PRO A 294 -3.92 -18.14 5.92
N SER A 295 -3.12 -17.15 6.28
CA SER A 295 -2.15 -17.27 7.35
C SER A 295 -1.66 -15.88 7.81
N TYR A 296 -1.17 -15.79 9.04
CA TYR A 296 -0.45 -14.61 9.58
C TYR A 296 1.07 -14.73 9.47
N SER A 297 1.59 -15.67 8.67
CA SER A 297 3.02 -15.84 8.47
C SER A 297 3.63 -14.61 7.77
N ARG A 298 4.75 -14.14 8.30
CA ARG A 298 5.57 -13.07 7.70
C ARG A 298 6.81 -13.63 6.98
N GLN A 299 6.90 -14.94 6.88
CA GLN A 299 8.00 -15.65 6.24
C GLN A 299 7.62 -16.04 4.82
N SER A 300 8.54 -15.85 3.89
CA SER A 300 8.40 -16.39 2.54
C SER A 300 8.77 -17.87 2.53
N SER A 301 8.21 -18.63 1.57
CA SER A 301 8.52 -20.04 1.39
C SER A 301 9.55 -20.26 0.27
N PHE A 302 10.33 -21.34 0.38
CA PHE A 302 11.22 -21.77 -0.71
C PHE A 302 10.43 -22.12 -1.97
N ALA A 303 9.23 -22.68 -1.84
CA ALA A 303 8.34 -22.99 -2.96
C ALA A 303 7.94 -21.72 -3.73
N ALA A 304 7.57 -20.64 -3.03
CA ALA A 304 7.29 -19.34 -3.61
C ALA A 304 8.53 -18.79 -4.33
N LEU A 305 9.68 -18.73 -3.65
CA LEU A 305 10.93 -18.26 -4.24
C LEU A 305 11.25 -18.99 -5.55
N ARG A 306 11.23 -20.32 -5.55
CA ARG A 306 11.49 -21.15 -6.74
C ARG A 306 10.51 -20.85 -7.88
N THR A 307 9.22 -20.80 -7.58
CA THR A 307 8.16 -20.57 -8.58
C THR A 307 8.31 -19.22 -9.26
N TYR A 308 8.47 -18.16 -8.49
CA TYR A 308 8.51 -16.80 -9.05
C TYR A 308 9.84 -16.47 -9.70
N SER A 309 10.96 -16.97 -9.17
CA SER A 309 12.24 -16.88 -9.86
C SER A 309 12.20 -17.56 -11.22
N HIS A 310 11.58 -18.75 -11.31
CA HIS A 310 11.42 -19.44 -12.60
C HIS A 310 10.55 -18.65 -13.59
N LYS A 311 9.46 -18.04 -13.12
CA LYS A 311 8.55 -17.24 -13.96
C LYS A 311 9.23 -15.96 -14.47
N ILE A 312 9.77 -15.15 -13.55
CA ILE A 312 10.29 -13.82 -13.90
C ILE A 312 11.54 -13.87 -14.78
N THR A 313 12.40 -14.86 -14.60
CA THR A 313 13.59 -15.03 -15.44
C THR A 313 13.28 -15.44 -16.88
N ARG A 314 12.01 -15.72 -17.21
CA ARG A 314 11.57 -15.93 -18.60
C ARG A 314 11.49 -14.64 -19.39
N ILE A 315 11.06 -13.56 -18.74
CA ILE A 315 10.93 -12.24 -19.37
C ILE A 315 12.10 -11.33 -19.06
N LEU A 316 12.82 -11.57 -17.97
CA LEU A 316 14.01 -10.81 -17.55
C LEU A 316 15.18 -11.78 -17.26
N PRO A 317 15.86 -12.31 -18.30
CA PRO A 317 16.88 -13.36 -18.15
C PRO A 317 18.07 -12.96 -17.27
N PHE A 318 18.44 -11.68 -17.25
CA PHE A 318 19.57 -11.17 -16.43
C PHE A 318 19.41 -11.43 -14.94
N LEU A 319 18.18 -11.62 -14.47
CA LEU A 319 17.92 -11.95 -13.06
C LEU A 319 18.49 -13.31 -12.63
N ARG A 320 18.86 -14.18 -13.57
CA ARG A 320 19.50 -15.48 -13.27
C ARG A 320 20.89 -15.30 -12.64
N ASP A 321 21.57 -14.22 -12.97
CA ASP A 321 22.93 -13.94 -12.52
C ASP A 321 22.97 -13.22 -11.16
N LEU A 322 21.79 -12.83 -10.64
CA LEU A 322 21.67 -12.12 -9.38
C LEU A 322 21.43 -13.08 -8.21
N ARG A 323 21.96 -12.72 -7.05
CA ARG A 323 21.78 -13.48 -5.80
C ARG A 323 20.63 -12.89 -4.99
N ILE A 324 19.77 -13.74 -4.48
CA ILE A 324 18.74 -13.32 -3.52
C ILE A 324 19.41 -13.02 -2.18
N LEU A 325 19.25 -11.79 -1.70
CA LEU A 325 19.76 -11.35 -0.41
C LEU A 325 18.75 -11.57 0.72
N ARG A 326 17.45 -11.36 0.43
CA ARG A 326 16.40 -11.44 1.43
C ARG A 326 15.07 -11.84 0.80
N THR A 327 14.30 -12.60 1.57
CA THR A 327 12.92 -12.95 1.28
C THR A 327 12.03 -12.64 2.48
N TRP A 328 10.79 -12.24 2.25
CA TRP A 328 9.80 -11.98 3.31
C TRP A 328 8.38 -12.13 2.78
N ALA A 329 7.41 -12.06 3.69
CA ALA A 329 6.00 -11.91 3.32
C ALA A 329 5.34 -10.79 4.13
N GLY A 330 4.45 -10.05 3.48
CA GLY A 330 3.45 -9.21 4.14
C GLY A 330 2.20 -10.02 4.45
N ILE A 331 1.44 -9.66 5.48
CA ILE A 331 0.14 -10.27 5.80
C ILE A 331 -0.97 -9.40 5.23
N CYS A 332 -1.39 -9.69 4.01
CA CYS A 332 -2.37 -8.88 3.28
C CYS A 332 -3.80 -9.21 3.68
N ASP A 333 -4.55 -8.18 4.04
CA ASP A 333 -5.98 -8.19 4.34
C ASP A 333 -6.77 -8.13 3.03
N ILE A 334 -7.17 -9.29 2.51
CA ILE A 334 -7.85 -9.42 1.23
C ILE A 334 -9.35 -9.47 1.44
N SER A 335 -10.06 -8.46 0.91
CA SER A 335 -11.53 -8.45 0.86
C SER A 335 -12.03 -9.37 -0.25
N VAL A 336 -13.30 -9.78 -0.17
CA VAL A 336 -13.88 -10.71 -1.17
C VAL A 336 -13.95 -10.11 -2.58
N ASP A 337 -13.92 -8.79 -2.71
CA ASP A 337 -13.93 -8.06 -3.99
C ASP A 337 -12.58 -7.39 -4.30
N PHE A 338 -11.52 -7.73 -3.57
CA PHE A 338 -10.17 -7.19 -3.73
C PHE A 338 -10.04 -5.68 -3.59
N SER A 339 -11.04 -4.98 -3.06
CA SER A 339 -11.05 -3.53 -2.91
C SER A 339 -10.99 -3.13 -1.44
N PRO A 340 -10.38 -1.99 -1.08
CA PRO A 340 -10.26 -1.56 0.30
C PRO A 340 -11.62 -1.30 0.95
N ILE A 341 -11.63 -1.29 2.28
CA ILE A 341 -12.79 -0.96 3.12
C ILE A 341 -12.40 0.22 4.00
N MET A 342 -13.07 1.35 3.82
CA MET A 342 -12.82 2.58 4.57
C MET A 342 -14.10 3.18 5.10
N GLY A 343 -14.06 3.71 6.31
CA GLY A 343 -15.14 4.51 6.86
C GLY A 343 -15.80 3.95 8.10
N PHE A 344 -17.07 4.31 8.27
CA PHE A 344 -17.88 3.89 9.41
C PHE A 344 -18.18 2.40 9.37
N THR A 345 -18.26 1.80 10.56
CA THR A 345 -18.52 0.36 10.72
C THR A 345 -19.98 0.05 11.06
N GLY A 346 -20.76 1.04 11.44
CA GLY A 346 -22.05 0.90 12.06
C GLY A 346 -21.98 0.68 13.59
N VAL A 347 -20.78 0.55 14.15
CA VAL A 347 -20.54 0.60 15.60
C VAL A 347 -20.12 2.01 15.96
N ASP A 348 -20.84 2.65 16.86
CA ASP A 348 -20.58 4.03 17.23
C ASP A 348 -19.19 4.19 17.87
N GLY A 349 -18.48 5.28 17.52
CA GLY A 349 -17.11 5.55 17.98
C GLY A 349 -16.03 4.67 17.33
N PHE A 350 -16.35 3.81 16.33
CA PHE A 350 -15.38 2.94 15.69
C PHE A 350 -15.38 3.05 14.15
N VAL A 351 -14.24 3.41 13.60
CA VAL A 351 -14.00 3.51 12.13
C VAL A 351 -12.85 2.61 11.70
N ILE A 352 -12.84 2.20 10.43
CA ILE A 352 -11.83 1.27 9.91
C ILE A 352 -11.22 1.77 8.60
N THR A 353 -9.96 1.41 8.38
CA THR A 353 -9.27 1.46 7.10
C THR A 353 -8.51 0.14 6.91
N THR A 354 -8.97 -0.70 5.99
CA THR A 354 -8.54 -2.10 5.85
C THR A 354 -8.90 -2.67 4.48
N GLY A 355 -8.67 -3.97 4.28
CA GLY A 355 -8.97 -4.62 3.00
C GLY A 355 -8.02 -4.19 1.90
N TRP A 356 -6.86 -3.67 2.25
CA TRP A 356 -5.91 -3.07 1.32
C TRP A 356 -5.25 -4.07 0.39
N GLY A 357 -5.16 -5.34 0.77
CA GLY A 357 -4.57 -6.38 -0.04
C GLY A 357 -3.21 -5.98 -0.63
N THR A 358 -3.12 -5.92 -1.95
CA THR A 358 -1.93 -5.46 -2.69
C THR A 358 -1.94 -3.95 -3.00
N TRP A 359 -2.96 -3.21 -2.55
CA TRP A 359 -3.23 -1.82 -2.95
C TRP A 359 -2.74 -0.77 -1.95
N GLY A 360 -2.38 -1.18 -0.72
CA GLY A 360 -2.25 -0.30 0.44
C GLY A 360 -1.20 0.80 0.31
N PHE A 361 0.03 0.49 -0.09
CA PHE A 361 1.12 1.48 -0.07
C PHE A 361 0.82 2.70 -0.94
N LYS A 362 0.38 2.48 -2.16
CA LYS A 362 0.06 3.56 -3.11
C LYS A 362 -1.14 4.42 -2.72
N ALA A 363 -1.92 3.98 -1.74
CA ALA A 363 -3.11 4.65 -1.21
C ALA A 363 -2.85 5.45 0.07
N ILE A 364 -1.65 5.42 0.63
CA ILE A 364 -1.36 6.01 1.94
C ILE A 364 -1.77 7.49 2.01
N PRO A 365 -1.38 8.38 1.08
CA PRO A 365 -1.78 9.78 1.15
C PRO A 365 -3.30 9.97 1.06
N ALA A 366 -3.93 9.54 -0.03
CA ALA A 366 -5.37 9.73 -0.25
C ALA A 366 -6.24 9.01 0.78
N GLY A 367 -5.84 7.81 1.19
CA GLY A 367 -6.54 7.06 2.25
C GLY A 367 -6.45 7.76 3.60
N GLY A 368 -5.28 8.31 3.93
CA GLY A 368 -5.07 9.08 5.16
C GLY A 368 -5.86 10.38 5.17
N GLU A 369 -5.84 11.13 4.06
CA GLU A 369 -6.62 12.36 3.87
C GLU A 369 -8.12 12.10 4.03
N ALA A 370 -8.66 11.12 3.29
CA ALA A 370 -10.08 10.82 3.32
C ALA A 370 -10.56 10.31 4.69
N MET A 371 -9.74 9.52 5.39
CA MET A 371 -10.08 9.08 6.76
C MET A 371 -10.00 10.23 7.77
N ALA A 372 -9.08 11.16 7.59
CA ALA A 372 -9.00 12.36 8.42
C ALA A 372 -10.23 13.25 8.23
N GLU A 373 -10.65 13.48 6.99
CA GLU A 373 -11.88 14.23 6.67
C GLU A 373 -13.12 13.53 7.25
N LEU A 374 -13.24 12.21 7.10
CA LEU A 374 -14.34 11.42 7.64
C LEU A 374 -14.45 11.59 9.17
N ILE A 375 -13.33 11.49 9.88
CA ILE A 375 -13.28 11.62 11.33
C ILE A 375 -13.62 13.04 11.75
N ALA A 376 -13.07 14.04 11.07
CA ALA A 376 -13.26 15.45 11.41
C ALA A 376 -14.68 15.96 11.14
N THR A 377 -15.30 15.48 10.05
CA THR A 377 -16.60 15.99 9.59
C THR A 377 -17.79 15.12 10.00
N GLY A 378 -17.55 13.85 10.37
CA GLY A 378 -18.60 12.86 10.60
C GLY A 378 -19.32 12.42 9.32
N ARG A 379 -18.76 12.71 8.14
CA ARG A 379 -19.34 12.39 6.81
C ARG A 379 -18.37 11.59 5.99
N THR A 380 -18.89 10.66 5.18
CA THR A 380 -18.07 9.90 4.21
C THR A 380 -17.70 10.80 3.04
N PRO A 381 -16.41 11.07 2.79
CA PRO A 381 -15.96 11.80 1.61
C PRO A 381 -16.37 11.09 0.31
N GLU A 382 -16.66 11.86 -0.74
CA GLU A 382 -17.05 11.31 -2.05
C GLU A 382 -15.98 10.36 -2.61
N LEU A 383 -14.71 10.70 -2.43
CA LEU A 383 -13.57 9.95 -2.91
C LEU A 383 -13.55 8.48 -2.43
N ILE A 384 -14.10 8.22 -1.25
CA ILE A 384 -14.13 6.86 -0.66
C ILE A 384 -15.54 6.28 -0.58
N GLY A 385 -16.54 6.92 -1.14
CA GLY A 385 -17.94 6.49 -1.07
C GLY A 385 -18.17 5.07 -1.58
N ALA A 386 -17.47 4.68 -2.63
CA ALA A 386 -17.49 3.32 -3.19
C ALA A 386 -16.81 2.27 -2.31
N PHE A 387 -15.91 2.67 -1.41
CA PHE A 387 -15.10 1.76 -0.58
C PHE A 387 -15.67 1.52 0.82
N THR A 388 -16.90 1.94 1.09
CA THR A 388 -17.54 1.75 2.40
C THR A 388 -17.89 0.29 2.67
N LEU A 389 -17.98 -0.10 3.93
CA LEU A 389 -18.38 -1.45 4.34
C LEU A 389 -19.81 -1.80 3.87
N ASP A 390 -20.68 -0.80 3.77
CA ASP A 390 -22.08 -0.99 3.38
C ASP A 390 -22.28 -1.48 1.95
N ARG A 391 -21.25 -1.40 1.08
CA ARG A 391 -21.32 -1.96 -0.28
C ARG A 391 -21.64 -3.46 -0.29
N PHE A 392 -21.18 -4.20 0.71
CA PHE A 392 -21.45 -5.64 0.84
C PHE A 392 -22.88 -5.97 1.29
N LYS A 393 -23.58 -5.00 1.90
CA LYS A 393 -25.00 -5.14 2.24
C LYS A 393 -25.94 -4.85 1.05
N ARG A 394 -25.42 -4.12 0.06
CA ARG A 394 -26.19 -3.63 -1.10
C ARG A 394 -25.87 -4.38 -2.39
N ASP A 395 -25.16 -5.50 -2.32
CA ASP A 395 -24.66 -6.28 -3.47
C ASP A 395 -23.87 -5.45 -4.50
N HIS A 396 -23.19 -4.38 -4.04
CA HIS A 396 -22.34 -3.49 -4.86
C HIS A 396 -20.86 -3.82 -4.69
N ALA A 397 -20.51 -5.11 -4.69
CA ALA A 397 -19.11 -5.53 -4.64
C ALA A 397 -18.32 -4.93 -5.83
N MET A 398 -17.15 -4.36 -5.52
CA MET A 398 -16.25 -3.76 -6.50
C MET A 398 -15.30 -4.83 -7.03
N ALA A 399 -15.74 -5.62 -8.03
CA ALA A 399 -14.86 -6.62 -8.63
C ALA A 399 -13.85 -5.96 -9.58
N ASP A 400 -12.83 -5.29 -9.06
CA ASP A 400 -11.76 -4.72 -9.89
C ASP A 400 -10.81 -5.82 -10.38
N GLN A 401 -11.02 -6.28 -11.61
CA GLN A 401 -10.13 -7.22 -12.29
C GLN A 401 -8.74 -6.65 -12.59
N GLY A 402 -8.54 -5.35 -12.37
CA GLY A 402 -7.26 -4.67 -12.49
C GLY A 402 -6.36 -4.79 -11.26
N SER A 403 -6.83 -5.44 -10.18
CA SER A 403 -5.98 -5.80 -9.05
C SER A 403 -5.02 -6.90 -9.51
N ALA A 404 -3.87 -6.47 -9.92
CA ALA A 404 -2.85 -7.29 -10.53
C ALA A 404 -2.42 -8.46 -9.67
N GLY A 405 -2.26 -9.59 -10.29
CA GLY A 405 -1.69 -10.77 -9.67
C GLY A 405 -2.64 -11.52 -8.73
N THR A 406 -3.94 -11.29 -8.81
CA THR A 406 -4.91 -11.85 -7.86
C THR A 406 -5.90 -12.83 -8.50
N ARG A 407 -5.52 -13.51 -9.55
CA ARG A 407 -6.30 -14.62 -10.11
C ARG A 407 -5.61 -15.95 -9.91
#